data_4f6fc60fbb8a32d3f47144c1b07dc79d
#
_entry.id   4f6fc60fbb8a32d3f47144c1b07dc79d
#
_cell.length_a   1.000
_cell.length_b   1.000
_cell.length_c   1.000
_cell.angle_alpha   90.00
_cell.angle_beta   90.00
_cell.angle_gamma   90.00
#
_symmetry.space_group_name_H-M   'P 1'
#
loop_
_entity.id
_entity.type
_entity.pdbx_description
1 polymer ?
#
loop_
_entity_poly.entity_id
_entity_poly.type
_entity_poly.pdbx_seq_one_letter_code
_entity_poly.pdbx_strand_id
1 'polypeptide(L)'
;LYVLTDYTDMHPYWMLLVTAGAVYLLGWFISRSRLGFALRIIGGDETVARHVGINTAMAKVILFTTTGFFGAIVGAIIAPRWSYIEPNQVFSPQLSFFVVIMALLGGSGRLWGPFVGVIPFLLIWNWVDANFPHQSILVLGIAFLVIVYFLPHGFVGRIEQLRARMRERS
;
A
#
# COMPACT_ATOMS: atom_id res chain seq x y z
N LEU A 1 -21.88 26.07 -9.31
CA LEU A 1 -20.81 25.56 -10.20
C LEU A 1 -19.53 26.41 -10.12
N TYR A 2 -19.53 27.56 -9.41
CA TYR A 2 -18.38 28.46 -9.29
C TYR A 2 -17.43 28.19 -8.10
N VAL A 3 -17.71 27.21 -7.26
CA VAL A 3 -16.93 26.96 -6.03
C VAL A 3 -15.64 26.13 -6.28
N LEU A 4 -15.48 25.57 -7.48
CA LEU A 4 -14.36 24.66 -7.77
C LEU A 4 -13.23 25.29 -8.60
N THR A 5 -13.35 26.56 -8.99
CA THR A 5 -12.34 27.24 -9.83
C THR A 5 -11.09 27.68 -9.08
N ASP A 6 -11.11 27.66 -7.75
CA ASP A 6 -9.96 28.04 -6.90
C ASP A 6 -9.19 26.85 -6.33
N TYR A 7 -9.47 25.65 -6.82
CA TYR A 7 -8.72 24.44 -6.43
C TYR A 7 -7.38 24.43 -7.18
N THR A 8 -6.46 25.27 -6.73
CA THR A 8 -5.08 25.25 -7.22
C THR A 8 -4.51 23.85 -7.01
N ASP A 9 -3.78 23.30 -7.99
CA ASP A 9 -3.21 21.94 -7.97
C ASP A 9 -2.37 21.61 -6.70
N MET A 10 -1.98 22.62 -5.95
CA MET A 10 -1.24 22.52 -4.70
C MET A 10 -2.08 22.06 -3.50
N HIS A 11 -3.39 22.36 -3.44
CA HIS A 11 -4.23 22.02 -2.29
C HIS A 11 -4.43 20.48 -2.14
N PRO A 12 -4.83 19.73 -3.17
CA PRO A 12 -4.96 18.28 -3.06
C PRO A 12 -3.61 17.59 -2.76
N TYR A 13 -2.51 18.14 -3.25
CA TYR A 13 -1.18 17.61 -2.93
C TYR A 13 -0.88 17.67 -1.42
N TRP A 14 -1.09 18.82 -0.79
CA TRP A 14 -0.89 18.98 0.65
C TRP A 14 -1.85 18.12 1.47
N MET A 15 -3.11 18.02 1.06
CA MET A 15 -4.10 17.17 1.73
C MET A 15 -3.69 15.69 1.66
N LEU A 16 -3.22 15.21 0.50
CA LEU A 16 -2.73 13.84 0.36
C LEU A 16 -1.48 13.60 1.20
N LEU A 17 -0.56 14.56 1.27
CA LEU A 17 0.65 14.46 2.08
C LEU A 17 0.32 14.38 3.57
N VAL A 18 -0.59 15.22 4.06
CA VAL A 18 -1.09 15.18 5.44
C VAL A 18 -1.78 13.85 5.73
N THR A 19 -2.63 13.37 4.81
CA THR A 19 -3.30 12.08 4.95
C THR A 19 -2.31 10.93 4.99
N ALA A 20 -1.29 10.93 4.13
CA ALA A 20 -0.22 9.93 4.15
C ALA A 20 0.56 9.96 5.48
N GLY A 21 0.86 11.15 6.00
CA GLY A 21 1.47 11.32 7.32
C GLY A 21 0.59 10.77 8.45
N ALA A 22 -0.71 11.05 8.40
CA ALA A 22 -1.67 10.56 9.38
C ALA A 22 -1.78 9.02 9.36
N VAL A 23 -1.87 8.41 8.17
CA VAL A 23 -1.86 6.94 8.01
C VAL A 23 -0.58 6.33 8.57
N TYR A 24 0.56 6.95 8.30
CA TYR A 24 1.85 6.49 8.81
C TYR A 24 1.92 6.56 10.34
N LEU A 25 1.53 7.69 10.93
CA LEU A 25 1.49 7.87 12.39
C LEU A 25 0.54 6.86 13.04
N LEU A 26 -0.64 6.66 12.46
CA LEU A 26 -1.61 5.70 12.96
C LEU A 26 -1.07 4.26 12.87
N GLY A 27 -0.44 3.89 11.76
CA GLY A 27 0.21 2.59 11.59
C GLY A 27 1.33 2.37 12.61
N TRP A 28 2.13 3.41 12.88
CA TRP A 28 3.16 3.37 13.92
C TRP A 28 2.55 3.20 15.31
N PHE A 29 1.46 3.90 15.62
CA PHE A 29 0.74 3.80 16.90
C PHE A 29 0.12 2.41 17.07
N ILE A 30 -0.56 1.90 16.03
CA ILE A 30 -1.13 0.54 16.03
C ILE A 30 -0.04 -0.50 16.24
N SER A 31 1.10 -0.37 15.56
CA SER A 31 2.19 -1.35 15.64
C SER A 31 2.77 -1.50 17.06
N ARG A 32 2.63 -0.46 17.90
CA ARG A 32 3.05 -0.45 19.32
C ARG A 32 1.93 -0.77 20.29
N SER A 33 0.70 -0.88 19.83
CA SER A 33 -0.48 -1.16 20.64
C SER A 33 -0.73 -2.67 20.81
N ARG A 34 -1.67 -3.01 21.71
CA ARG A 34 -2.17 -4.39 21.86
C ARG A 34 -2.77 -4.95 20.57
N LEU A 35 -3.39 -4.08 19.77
CA LEU A 35 -3.89 -4.46 18.43
C LEU A 35 -2.76 -4.88 17.51
N GLY A 36 -1.65 -4.16 17.46
CA GLY A 36 -0.50 -4.52 16.64
C GLY A 36 0.13 -5.85 17.04
N PHE A 37 0.18 -6.14 18.34
CA PHE A 37 0.60 -7.45 18.84
C PHE A 37 -0.34 -8.55 18.37
N ALA A 38 -1.66 -8.36 18.54
CA ALA A 38 -2.67 -9.31 18.09
C ALA A 38 -2.58 -9.57 16.57
N LEU A 39 -2.43 -8.51 15.77
CA LEU A 39 -2.30 -8.62 14.31
C LEU A 39 -1.05 -9.40 13.88
N ARG A 40 0.07 -9.26 14.59
CA ARG A 40 1.29 -10.04 14.30
C ARG A 40 1.08 -11.53 14.56
N ILE A 41 0.40 -11.91 15.64
CA ILE A 41 0.09 -13.31 15.94
C ILE A 41 -0.87 -13.86 14.89
N ILE A 42 -1.91 -13.11 14.53
CA ILE A 42 -2.88 -13.49 13.48
C ILE A 42 -2.17 -13.69 12.14
N GLY A 43 -1.20 -12.83 11.81
CA GLY A 43 -0.42 -12.93 10.57
C GLY A 43 0.52 -14.14 10.53
N GLY A 44 0.90 -14.71 11.68
CA GLY A 44 1.66 -15.95 11.77
C GLY A 44 0.78 -17.19 11.67
N ASP A 45 -0.19 -17.30 12.55
CA ASP A 45 -1.19 -18.38 12.55
C ASP A 45 -2.47 -17.92 13.27
N GLU A 46 -3.57 -17.88 12.53
CA GLU A 46 -4.87 -17.47 13.07
C GLU A 46 -5.40 -18.45 14.12
N THR A 47 -5.10 -19.73 13.97
CA THR A 47 -5.53 -20.78 14.90
C THR A 47 -4.86 -20.59 16.25
N VAL A 48 -3.56 -20.34 16.25
CA VAL A 48 -2.78 -20.02 17.47
C VAL A 48 -3.32 -18.75 18.13
N ALA A 49 -3.62 -17.71 17.36
CA ALA A 49 -4.18 -16.47 17.87
C ALA A 49 -5.51 -16.70 18.64
N ARG A 50 -6.39 -17.55 18.12
CA ARG A 50 -7.65 -17.91 18.78
C ARG A 50 -7.43 -18.69 20.07
N HIS A 51 -6.48 -19.63 20.09
CA HIS A 51 -6.16 -20.41 21.29
C HIS A 51 -5.60 -19.56 22.44
N VAL A 52 -4.91 -18.47 22.11
CA VAL A 52 -4.42 -17.48 23.10
C VAL A 52 -5.51 -16.48 23.53
N GLY A 53 -6.74 -16.64 23.04
CA GLY A 53 -7.89 -15.79 23.45
C GLY A 53 -8.01 -14.48 22.65
N ILE A 54 -7.32 -14.34 21.54
CA ILE A 54 -7.43 -13.15 20.68
C ILE A 54 -8.71 -13.25 19.84
N ASN A 55 -9.56 -12.25 19.91
CA ASN A 55 -10.71 -12.15 19.03
C ASN A 55 -10.25 -11.69 17.62
N THR A 56 -9.96 -12.67 16.75
CA THR A 56 -9.42 -12.44 15.41
C THR A 56 -10.41 -11.70 14.51
N ALA A 57 -11.72 -11.97 14.66
CA ALA A 57 -12.77 -11.32 13.90
C ALA A 57 -12.82 -9.81 14.20
N MET A 58 -12.84 -9.45 15.48
CA MET A 58 -12.87 -8.04 15.92
C MET A 58 -11.62 -7.27 15.47
N ALA A 59 -10.44 -7.89 15.59
CA ALA A 59 -9.18 -7.28 15.16
C ALA A 59 -9.18 -7.00 13.65
N LYS A 60 -9.66 -7.94 12.83
CA LYS A 60 -9.78 -7.79 11.38
C LYS A 60 -10.79 -6.69 11.01
N VAL A 61 -11.96 -6.64 11.67
CA VAL A 61 -12.98 -5.61 11.42
C VAL A 61 -12.44 -4.22 11.73
N ILE A 62 -11.79 -4.03 12.87
CA ILE A 62 -11.21 -2.73 13.25
C ILE A 62 -10.17 -2.30 12.21
N LEU A 63 -9.27 -3.20 11.80
CA LEU A 63 -8.27 -2.90 10.79
C LEU A 63 -8.90 -2.51 9.46
N PHE A 64 -9.86 -3.31 8.99
CA PHE A 64 -10.56 -3.08 7.72
C PHE A 64 -11.31 -1.75 7.72
N THR A 65 -12.04 -1.45 8.79
CA THR A 65 -12.77 -0.19 8.93
C THR A 65 -11.82 1.00 8.93
N THR A 66 -10.69 0.89 9.64
CA THR A 66 -9.69 1.95 9.70
C THR A 66 -9.05 2.20 8.32
N THR A 67 -8.68 1.14 7.61
CA THR A 67 -8.11 1.28 6.25
C THR A 67 -9.14 1.82 5.26
N GLY A 68 -10.39 1.38 5.34
CA GLY A 68 -11.49 1.88 4.51
C GLY A 68 -11.78 3.38 4.74
N PHE A 69 -11.70 3.83 6.00
CA PHE A 69 -11.85 5.25 6.34
C PHE A 69 -10.80 6.12 5.63
N PHE A 70 -9.53 5.74 5.68
CA PHE A 70 -8.47 6.48 4.99
C PHE A 70 -8.59 6.38 3.46
N GLY A 71 -9.01 5.23 2.95
CA GLY A 71 -9.31 5.07 1.52
C GLY A 71 -10.40 6.03 1.05
N ALA A 72 -11.46 6.20 1.84
CA ALA A 72 -12.53 7.15 1.56
C ALA A 72 -12.04 8.61 1.57
N ILE A 73 -11.17 8.99 2.52
CA ILE A 73 -10.58 10.34 2.55
C ILE A 73 -9.75 10.60 1.28
N VAL A 74 -8.89 9.66 0.88
CA VAL A 74 -8.08 9.79 -0.34
C VAL A 74 -8.98 9.91 -1.56
N GLY A 75 -10.02 9.08 -1.66
CA GLY A 75 -11.01 9.16 -2.72
C GLY A 75 -11.70 10.53 -2.79
N ALA A 76 -12.13 11.08 -1.65
CA ALA A 76 -12.75 12.38 -1.55
C ALA A 76 -11.81 13.52 -1.98
N ILE A 77 -10.52 13.44 -1.68
CA ILE A 77 -9.52 14.43 -2.09
C ILE A 77 -9.27 14.40 -3.61
N ILE A 78 -9.28 13.20 -4.21
CA ILE A 78 -9.00 13.02 -5.63
C ILE A 78 -10.23 13.29 -6.50
N ALA A 79 -11.44 13.01 -6.01
CA ALA A 79 -12.69 13.11 -6.76
C ALA A 79 -12.89 14.46 -7.47
N PRO A 80 -12.60 15.63 -6.88
CA PRO A 80 -12.76 16.93 -7.54
C PRO A 80 -11.87 17.16 -8.77
N ARG A 81 -10.79 16.39 -8.92
CA ARG A 81 -9.89 16.46 -10.09
C ARG A 81 -10.48 15.82 -11.34
N TRP A 82 -11.48 15.00 -11.19
CA TRP A 82 -12.16 14.38 -12.30
C TRP A 82 -13.39 15.20 -12.70
N SER A 83 -13.38 15.74 -13.91
CA SER A 83 -14.52 16.49 -14.45
C SER A 83 -15.77 15.62 -14.58
N TYR A 84 -15.58 14.32 -14.70
CA TYR A 84 -16.63 13.31 -14.81
C TYR A 84 -16.20 12.03 -14.12
N ILE A 85 -17.03 11.50 -13.24
CA ILE A 85 -16.73 10.28 -12.47
C ILE A 85 -17.48 9.11 -13.12
N GLU A 86 -16.74 8.23 -13.78
CA GLU A 86 -17.29 6.98 -14.31
C GLU A 86 -17.06 5.82 -13.34
N PRO A 87 -18.07 4.94 -13.14
CA PRO A 87 -17.93 3.77 -12.29
C PRO A 87 -16.74 2.89 -12.67
N ASN A 88 -16.46 2.71 -13.96
CA ASN A 88 -15.35 1.91 -14.47
C ASN A 88 -13.97 2.47 -14.10
N GLN A 89 -13.85 3.79 -13.94
CA GLN A 89 -12.61 4.43 -13.50
C GLN A 89 -12.40 4.26 -12.00
N VAL A 90 -13.47 4.48 -11.22
CA VAL A 90 -13.41 4.41 -9.75
C VAL A 90 -13.18 2.97 -9.27
N PHE A 91 -13.86 2.01 -9.87
CA PHE A 91 -13.73 0.58 -9.56
C PHE A 91 -12.74 -0.14 -10.47
N SER A 92 -11.69 0.56 -10.92
CA SER A 92 -10.67 -0.03 -11.78
C SER A 92 -9.85 -1.10 -11.03
N PRO A 93 -9.88 -2.37 -11.46
CA PRO A 93 -9.01 -3.41 -10.91
C PRO A 93 -7.53 -3.06 -11.03
N GLN A 94 -7.16 -2.32 -12.07
CA GLN A 94 -5.79 -1.90 -12.33
C GLN A 94 -5.21 -1.05 -11.20
N LEU A 95 -5.98 -0.09 -10.66
CA LEU A 95 -5.57 0.71 -9.51
C LEU A 95 -5.33 -0.15 -8.27
N SER A 96 -6.21 -1.13 -8.04
CA SER A 96 -6.05 -2.08 -6.93
C SER A 96 -4.77 -2.91 -7.08
N PHE A 97 -4.47 -3.40 -8.29
CA PHE A 97 -3.23 -4.10 -8.57
C PHE A 97 -1.99 -3.24 -8.36
N PHE A 98 -2.02 -1.97 -8.75
CA PHE A 98 -0.90 -1.04 -8.52
C PHE A 98 -0.55 -0.94 -7.03
N VAL A 99 -1.56 -0.73 -6.19
CA VAL A 99 -1.36 -0.62 -4.74
C VAL A 99 -0.77 -1.91 -4.16
N VAL A 100 -1.27 -3.07 -4.58
CA VAL A 100 -0.77 -4.37 -4.13
C VAL A 100 0.68 -4.59 -4.56
N ILE A 101 1.01 -4.28 -5.83
CA ILE A 101 2.38 -4.43 -6.35
C ILE A 101 3.35 -3.50 -5.63
N MET A 102 2.98 -2.23 -5.41
CA MET A 102 3.80 -1.28 -4.65
C MET A 102 4.07 -1.78 -3.22
N ALA A 103 3.05 -2.30 -2.56
CA ALA A 103 3.18 -2.84 -1.20
C ALA A 103 4.07 -4.08 -1.15
N LEU A 104 3.95 -4.99 -2.12
CA LEU A 104 4.78 -6.20 -2.21
C LEU A 104 6.22 -5.88 -2.57
N LEU A 105 6.45 -5.00 -3.54
CA LEU A 105 7.80 -4.54 -3.92
C LEU A 105 8.53 -3.94 -2.73
N GLY A 106 7.84 -3.12 -1.95
CA GLY A 106 8.43 -2.50 -0.77
C GLY A 106 8.66 -3.46 0.40
N GLY A 107 7.85 -4.52 0.47
CA GLY A 107 7.84 -5.46 1.59
C GLY A 107 6.70 -5.17 2.56
N SER A 108 5.64 -5.96 2.47
CA SER A 108 4.39 -5.80 3.25
C SER A 108 4.54 -5.95 4.77
N GLY A 109 5.63 -6.55 5.24
CA GLY A 109 5.90 -6.76 6.66
C GLY A 109 6.37 -5.51 7.43
N ARG A 110 6.55 -4.36 6.75
CA ARG A 110 7.12 -3.15 7.35
C ARG A 110 6.35 -1.90 6.99
N LEU A 111 6.26 -0.99 7.96
CA LEU A 111 5.60 0.32 7.78
C LEU A 111 6.21 1.15 6.65
N TRP A 112 7.54 1.12 6.48
CA TRP A 112 8.26 1.84 5.41
C TRP A 112 8.25 1.13 4.06
N GLY A 113 7.84 -0.15 4.03
CA GLY A 113 7.84 -0.97 2.82
C GLY A 113 7.13 -0.29 1.65
N PRO A 114 5.84 0.04 1.75
CA PRO A 114 5.08 0.64 0.66
C PRO A 114 5.72 1.94 0.12
N PHE A 115 6.28 2.80 0.98
CA PHE A 115 6.96 4.02 0.54
C PHE A 115 8.19 3.74 -0.34
N VAL A 116 8.99 2.75 0.07
CA VAL A 116 10.16 2.34 -0.72
C VAL A 116 9.75 1.65 -2.01
N GLY A 117 8.64 0.91 -2.00
CA GLY A 117 8.12 0.19 -3.17
C GLY A 117 7.53 1.08 -4.25
N VAL A 118 7.01 2.27 -3.90
CA VAL A 118 6.45 3.23 -4.86
C VAL A 118 7.50 3.69 -5.88
N ILE A 119 8.74 3.97 -5.44
CA ILE A 119 9.79 4.52 -6.31
C ILE A 119 10.14 3.55 -7.44
N PRO A 120 10.58 2.31 -7.19
CA PRO A 120 10.90 1.38 -8.26
C PRO A 120 9.67 1.01 -9.10
N PHE A 121 8.49 0.94 -8.49
CA PHE A 121 7.26 0.68 -9.24
C PHE A 121 6.98 1.78 -10.26
N LEU A 122 7.04 3.06 -9.88
CA LEU A 122 6.80 4.18 -10.79
C LEU A 122 7.81 4.23 -11.93
N LEU A 123 9.08 3.92 -11.66
CA LEU A 123 10.11 3.85 -12.70
C LEU A 123 9.81 2.75 -13.73
N ILE A 124 9.47 1.56 -13.24
CA ILE A 124 9.09 0.43 -14.11
C ILE A 124 7.82 0.74 -14.88
N TRP A 125 6.80 1.30 -14.21
CA TRP A 125 5.54 1.64 -14.84
C TRP A 125 5.71 2.68 -15.95
N ASN A 126 6.42 3.77 -15.69
CA ASN A 126 6.68 4.79 -16.72
C ASN A 126 7.43 4.22 -17.93
N TRP A 127 8.38 3.32 -17.69
CA TRP A 127 9.10 2.67 -18.77
C TRP A 127 8.19 1.73 -19.60
N VAL A 128 7.34 0.95 -18.92
CA VAL A 128 6.39 0.02 -19.56
C VAL A 128 5.35 0.80 -20.37
N ASP A 129 4.76 1.83 -19.77
CA ASP A 129 3.72 2.64 -20.42
C ASP A 129 4.24 3.38 -21.66
N ALA A 130 5.48 3.88 -21.60
CA ALA A 130 6.13 4.55 -22.72
C ALA A 130 6.47 3.60 -23.89
N ASN A 131 6.84 2.34 -23.60
CA ASN A 131 7.28 1.40 -24.65
C ASN A 131 6.17 0.45 -25.10
N PHE A 132 5.19 0.13 -24.24
CA PHE A 132 4.15 -0.87 -24.52
C PHE A 132 2.74 -0.39 -24.09
N PRO A 133 2.24 0.74 -24.60
CA PRO A 133 0.99 1.35 -24.11
C PRO A 133 -0.24 0.43 -24.29
N HIS A 134 -0.27 -0.40 -25.34
CA HIS A 134 -1.39 -1.31 -25.63
C HIS A 134 -1.35 -2.62 -24.84
N GLN A 135 -0.21 -2.96 -24.26
CA GLN A 135 0.02 -4.23 -23.54
C GLN A 135 0.41 -4.02 -22.08
N SER A 136 0.29 -2.78 -21.59
CA SER A 136 0.72 -2.39 -20.24
C SER A 136 0.09 -3.23 -19.13
N ILE A 137 -1.18 -3.62 -19.26
CA ILE A 137 -1.89 -4.49 -18.31
C ILE A 137 -1.31 -5.90 -18.30
N LEU A 138 -0.97 -6.45 -19.46
CA LEU A 138 -0.40 -7.79 -19.61
C LEU A 138 1.02 -7.84 -19.01
N VAL A 139 1.82 -6.83 -19.33
CA VAL A 139 3.18 -6.68 -18.81
C VAL A 139 3.13 -6.49 -17.28
N LEU A 140 2.16 -5.73 -16.77
CA LEU A 140 1.94 -5.55 -15.34
C LEU A 140 1.60 -6.87 -14.64
N GLY A 141 0.74 -7.70 -15.24
CA GLY A 141 0.40 -9.02 -14.71
C GLY A 141 1.61 -9.96 -14.64
N ILE A 142 2.43 -9.98 -15.68
CA ILE A 142 3.67 -10.75 -15.72
C ILE A 142 4.66 -10.22 -14.68
N ALA A 143 4.84 -8.91 -14.60
CA ALA A 143 5.70 -8.28 -13.60
C ALA A 143 5.25 -8.62 -12.18
N PHE A 144 3.94 -8.65 -11.92
CA PHE A 144 3.38 -9.07 -10.64
C PHE A 144 3.75 -10.51 -10.29
N LEU A 145 3.59 -11.45 -11.23
CA LEU A 145 3.97 -12.85 -11.03
C LEU A 145 5.46 -13.00 -10.73
N VAL A 146 6.30 -12.28 -11.49
CA VAL A 146 7.75 -12.26 -11.28
C VAL A 146 8.11 -11.72 -9.89
N ILE A 147 7.49 -10.61 -9.48
CA ILE A 147 7.72 -10.00 -8.17
C ILE A 147 7.33 -10.95 -7.04
N VAL A 148 6.15 -11.55 -7.11
CA VAL A 148 5.65 -12.50 -6.09
C VAL A 148 6.57 -13.71 -5.98
N TYR A 149 7.06 -14.23 -7.11
CA TYR A 149 7.91 -15.41 -7.12
C TYR A 149 9.34 -15.14 -6.69
N PHE A 150 9.94 -14.02 -7.13
CA PHE A 150 11.36 -13.72 -6.87
C PHE A 150 11.60 -12.84 -5.65
N LEU A 151 10.60 -12.04 -5.23
CA LEU A 151 10.72 -11.11 -4.09
C LEU A 151 9.63 -11.31 -3.02
N PRO A 152 9.46 -12.51 -2.45
CA PRO A 152 8.41 -12.76 -1.46
C PRO A 152 8.53 -11.89 -0.19
N HIS A 153 9.72 -11.35 0.10
CA HIS A 153 9.97 -10.48 1.25
C HIS A 153 10.17 -8.99 0.87
N GLY A 154 10.00 -8.63 -0.40
CA GLY A 154 10.21 -7.29 -0.93
C GLY A 154 11.69 -6.84 -0.92
N PHE A 155 11.94 -5.65 -1.50
CA PHE A 155 13.30 -5.07 -1.56
C PHE A 155 13.89 -4.80 -0.17
N VAL A 156 13.08 -4.30 0.76
CA VAL A 156 13.53 -3.96 2.12
C VAL A 156 13.95 -5.23 2.89
N GLY A 157 13.22 -6.33 2.72
CA GLY A 157 13.57 -7.61 3.35
C GLY A 157 14.91 -8.17 2.85
N ARG A 158 15.20 -8.04 1.54
CA ARG A 158 16.50 -8.48 0.97
C ARG A 158 17.68 -7.64 1.43
N ILE A 159 17.51 -6.32 1.50
CA ILE A 159 18.59 -5.42 1.96
C ILE A 159 19.01 -5.76 3.39
N GLU A 160 18.07 -6.11 4.27
CA GLU A 160 18.41 -6.48 5.65
C GLU A 160 19.03 -7.87 5.77
N GLN A 161 18.58 -8.84 4.98
CA GLN A 161 19.24 -10.14 4.94
C GLN A 161 20.70 -10.00 4.49
N LEU A 162 20.96 -9.12 3.52
CA LEU A 162 22.34 -8.82 3.10
C LEU A 162 23.13 -8.11 4.21
N ARG A 163 22.52 -7.16 4.91
CA ARG A 163 23.18 -6.47 6.05
C ARG A 163 23.44 -7.42 7.22
N ALA A 164 22.53 -8.33 7.53
CA ALA A 164 22.72 -9.33 8.57
C ALA A 164 23.89 -10.26 8.24
N ARG A 165 23.97 -10.75 6.99
CA ARG A 165 25.09 -11.59 6.52
C ARG A 165 26.45 -10.87 6.53
N MET A 166 26.47 -9.57 6.26
CA MET A 166 27.72 -8.78 6.35
C MET A 166 28.16 -8.58 7.79
N ARG A 167 27.21 -8.50 8.74
CA ARG A 167 27.50 -8.33 10.17
C ARG A 167 27.99 -9.64 10.84
N GLU A 168 27.63 -10.80 10.31
CA GLU A 168 28.14 -12.09 10.76
C GLU A 168 29.54 -12.40 10.22
N ARG A 169 29.99 -11.68 9.19
CA ARG A 169 31.33 -11.84 8.58
C ARG A 169 32.37 -10.85 9.09
N SER A 170 31.98 -9.87 9.91
CA SER A 170 32.82 -8.90 10.58
C SER A 170 32.99 -9.23 12.06
#